data_0c2b3ab2103490adb91d12f3dc4aa925
#
_entry.id   0c2b3ab2103490adb91d12f3dc4aa925
#
_cell.length_a   1.000
_cell.length_b   1.000
_cell.length_c   1.000
_cell.angle_alpha   90.00
_cell.angle_beta   90.00
_cell.angle_gamma   90.00
#
_symmetry.space_group_name_H-M   'P 1'
#
loop_
_entity.id
_entity.type
_entity.pdbx_description
1 polymer ?
#
loop_
_entity_poly.entity_id
_entity_poly.type
_entity_poly.pdbx_seq_one_letter_code
_entity_poly.pdbx_strand_id
1 'polypeptide(L)'
;DAPALKKADIGVAMGVRGSDVTKEAAAMILTDDNFASIVAAIEEGRAVYANIKKFATYIFASNIPEIVPFITFVLFKIPLPLTVMQILAVDLGTDMAPALGLGAEPPEHGVMDKPPRPKNKRLLDVPLLLRAYCFLGPIEAVACMAGFFFVYFQHGWVPGMVMPDSGVIYLTATTMSLAGIVATQIGNVFACRTERESVFKVGFFKNKLVLLGIVSELIIISTLIYTPFLQRIFGLAPIGLKEWGFLFAFTPALFLMEEGRKWIVRRWWS
;
A
#
# COMPACT_ATOMS: atom_id res chain seq x y z
N ASP A 1 2.59 31.99 32.15
CA ASP A 1 2.54 30.58 31.69
C ASP A 1 3.16 30.34 30.30
N ALA A 2 3.23 31.37 29.41
CA ALA A 2 3.80 31.20 28.06
C ALA A 2 5.23 30.62 28.02
N PRO A 3 6.18 31.01 28.90
CA PRO A 3 7.51 30.38 28.92
C PRO A 3 7.48 28.90 29.28
N ALA A 4 6.57 28.47 30.17
CA ALA A 4 6.40 27.07 30.56
C ALA A 4 5.80 26.25 29.40
N LEU A 5 4.83 26.80 28.68
CA LEU A 5 4.23 26.17 27.49
C LEU A 5 5.26 25.96 26.38
N LYS A 6 6.15 26.94 26.14
CA LYS A 6 7.23 26.81 25.14
C LYS A 6 8.31 25.81 25.54
N LYS A 7 8.53 25.59 26.84
CA LYS A 7 9.53 24.64 27.36
C LYS A 7 9.00 23.21 27.46
N ALA A 8 7.69 23.04 27.49
CA ALA A 8 7.08 21.71 27.51
C ALA A 8 7.29 20.98 26.18
N ASP A 9 7.36 19.64 26.20
CA ASP A 9 7.38 18.84 24.98
C ASP A 9 6.13 19.07 24.12
N ILE A 10 4.96 19.24 24.78
CA ILE A 10 3.69 19.65 24.17
C ILE A 10 3.01 20.61 25.15
N GLY A 11 3.05 21.93 24.85
CA GLY A 11 2.30 22.93 25.59
C GLY A 11 0.82 22.94 25.18
N VAL A 12 -0.11 22.90 26.15
CA VAL A 12 -1.55 22.87 25.89
C VAL A 12 -2.20 24.12 26.47
N ALA A 13 -2.96 24.86 25.67
CA ALA A 13 -3.74 26.03 26.11
C ALA A 13 -5.24 25.77 25.95
N MET A 14 -6.02 26.44 26.82
CA MET A 14 -7.47 26.49 26.72
C MET A 14 -7.89 27.45 25.60
N GLY A 15 -8.85 27.04 24.77
CA GLY A 15 -9.31 27.82 23.62
C GLY A 15 -10.28 28.94 23.99
N VAL A 16 -11.16 28.67 24.93
CA VAL A 16 -12.18 29.69 25.41
C VAL A 16 -11.59 30.55 26.50
N ARG A 17 -11.00 29.98 27.56
CA ARG A 17 -10.46 30.66 28.73
C ARG A 17 -9.01 31.12 28.60
N GLY A 18 -8.28 30.58 27.62
CA GLY A 18 -6.86 30.92 27.41
C GLY A 18 -6.68 32.32 26.84
N SER A 19 -5.67 33.07 27.34
CA SER A 19 -5.26 34.34 26.74
C SER A 19 -4.60 34.11 25.39
N ASP A 20 -4.61 35.12 24.51
CA ASP A 20 -3.99 35.02 23.18
C ASP A 20 -2.50 34.70 23.27
N VAL A 21 -1.79 35.24 24.26
CA VAL A 21 -0.38 34.93 24.53
C VAL A 21 -0.14 33.46 24.86
N THR A 22 -1.06 32.82 25.62
CA THR A 22 -0.95 31.37 25.92
C THR A 22 -1.30 30.53 24.73
N LYS A 23 -2.27 30.92 23.89
CA LYS A 23 -2.64 30.23 22.66
C LYS A 23 -1.51 30.27 21.64
N GLU A 24 -0.86 31.42 21.46
CA GLU A 24 0.30 31.56 20.56
C GLU A 24 1.52 30.76 21.03
N ALA A 25 1.68 30.55 22.33
CA ALA A 25 2.79 29.79 22.89
C ALA A 25 2.55 28.29 22.91
N ALA A 26 1.32 27.85 22.75
CA ALA A 26 0.91 26.45 22.87
C ALA A 26 1.09 25.66 21.55
N ALA A 27 1.48 24.39 21.67
CA ALA A 27 1.48 23.45 20.55
C ALA A 27 0.09 22.88 20.27
N MET A 28 -0.82 22.91 21.25
CA MET A 28 -2.19 22.39 21.16
C MET A 28 -3.15 23.38 21.83
N ILE A 29 -4.31 23.61 21.20
CA ILE A 29 -5.37 24.46 21.77
C ILE A 29 -6.63 23.63 21.89
N LEU A 30 -7.20 23.55 23.11
CA LEU A 30 -8.46 22.86 23.39
C LEU A 30 -9.62 23.80 23.12
N THR A 31 -10.29 23.64 21.99
CA THR A 31 -11.39 24.51 21.55
C THR A 31 -12.64 24.43 22.45
N ASP A 32 -12.80 23.35 23.20
CA ASP A 32 -13.90 23.07 24.12
C ASP A 32 -13.52 23.22 25.59
N ASP A 33 -12.28 23.65 25.88
CA ASP A 33 -11.71 23.75 27.23
C ASP A 33 -11.84 22.44 28.05
N ASN A 34 -11.96 21.29 27.37
CA ASN A 34 -12.16 20.00 28.02
C ASN A 34 -10.86 19.20 28.07
N PHE A 35 -10.43 18.85 29.29
CA PHE A 35 -9.21 18.05 29.49
C PHE A 35 -9.29 16.63 28.86
N ALA A 36 -10.50 16.06 28.75
CA ALA A 36 -10.71 14.77 28.10
C ALA A 36 -10.31 14.79 26.60
N SER A 37 -10.39 15.95 25.94
CA SER A 37 -9.98 16.15 24.56
C SER A 37 -8.47 15.95 24.35
N ILE A 38 -7.64 16.08 25.40
CA ILE A 38 -6.21 15.74 25.34
C ILE A 38 -6.03 14.22 25.13
N VAL A 39 -6.81 13.41 25.83
CA VAL A 39 -6.74 11.95 25.70
C VAL A 39 -7.14 11.52 24.29
N ALA A 40 -8.22 12.10 23.76
CA ALA A 40 -8.64 11.85 22.38
C ALA A 40 -7.56 12.29 21.37
N ALA A 41 -6.93 13.45 21.58
CA ALA A 41 -5.83 13.91 20.72
C ALA A 41 -4.60 12.99 20.78
N ILE A 42 -4.28 12.40 21.94
CA ILE A 42 -3.20 11.41 22.06
C ILE A 42 -3.56 10.13 21.31
N GLU A 43 -4.79 9.66 21.42
CA GLU A 43 -5.29 8.47 20.70
C GLU A 43 -5.20 8.68 19.20
N GLU A 44 -5.70 9.79 18.67
CA GLU A 44 -5.60 10.16 17.26
C GLU A 44 -4.14 10.31 16.80
N GLY A 45 -3.29 10.95 17.58
CA GLY A 45 -1.86 11.08 17.26
C GLY A 45 -1.16 9.73 17.16
N ARG A 46 -1.52 8.75 18.01
CA ARG A 46 -1.03 7.38 17.93
C ARG A 46 -1.56 6.65 16.69
N ALA A 47 -2.83 6.87 16.34
CA ALA A 47 -3.45 6.32 15.14
C ALA A 47 -2.78 6.87 13.87
N VAL A 48 -2.59 8.18 13.78
CA VAL A 48 -1.89 8.83 12.65
C VAL A 48 -0.50 8.23 12.45
N TYR A 49 0.27 8.06 13.52
CA TYR A 49 1.60 7.44 13.42
C TYR A 49 1.52 5.99 12.90
N ALA A 50 0.57 5.20 13.41
CA ALA A 50 0.37 3.83 12.93
C ALA A 50 -0.07 3.81 11.46
N ASN A 51 -0.93 4.74 11.06
CA ASN A 51 -1.43 4.82 9.69
C ASN A 51 -0.34 5.25 8.69
N ILE A 52 0.58 6.15 9.09
CA ILE A 52 1.76 6.46 8.27
C ILE A 52 2.63 5.21 8.05
N LYS A 53 2.77 4.33 9.05
CA LYS A 53 3.48 3.06 8.89
C LYS A 53 2.76 2.12 7.92
N LYS A 54 1.42 2.03 7.99
CA LYS A 54 0.60 1.22 7.08
C LYS A 54 0.76 1.70 5.64
N PHE A 55 0.59 3.01 5.43
CA PHE A 55 0.83 3.68 4.16
C PHE A 55 2.24 3.39 3.60
N ALA A 56 3.28 3.62 4.42
CA ALA A 56 4.66 3.39 4.00
C ALA A 56 4.92 1.91 3.66
N THR A 57 4.36 0.97 4.44
CA THR A 57 4.51 -0.47 4.15
C THR A 57 3.90 -0.84 2.81
N TYR A 58 2.71 -0.30 2.50
CA TYR A 58 2.01 -0.53 1.24
C TYR A 58 2.83 0.00 0.06
N ILE A 59 3.25 1.26 0.08
CA ILE A 59 4.05 1.88 -1.00
C ILE A 59 5.39 1.19 -1.19
N PHE A 60 6.10 0.85 -0.10
CA PHE A 60 7.39 0.16 -0.23
C PHE A 60 7.27 -1.27 -0.77
N ALA A 61 6.16 -1.96 -0.49
CA ALA A 61 5.90 -3.25 -1.11
C ALA A 61 5.69 -3.12 -2.62
N SER A 62 4.92 -2.13 -3.07
CA SER A 62 4.66 -1.86 -4.49
C SER A 62 5.92 -1.55 -5.31
N ASN A 63 7.00 -1.03 -4.71
CA ASN A 63 8.24 -0.76 -5.44
C ASN A 63 8.95 -2.04 -5.93
N ILE A 64 8.75 -3.17 -5.27
CA ILE A 64 9.44 -4.42 -5.64
C ILE A 64 8.94 -5.00 -6.98
N PRO A 65 7.62 -5.12 -7.25
CA PRO A 65 7.13 -5.58 -8.53
C PRO A 65 7.46 -4.63 -9.70
N GLU A 66 7.90 -3.41 -9.42
CA GLU A 66 8.40 -2.47 -10.44
C GLU A 66 9.88 -2.69 -10.73
N ILE A 67 10.70 -2.97 -9.71
CA ILE A 67 12.14 -3.18 -9.85
C ILE A 67 12.47 -4.56 -10.43
N VAL A 68 11.77 -5.60 -10.00
CA VAL A 68 12.04 -6.99 -10.41
C VAL A 68 11.96 -7.19 -11.93
N PRO A 69 11.00 -6.62 -12.68
CA PRO A 69 10.97 -6.69 -14.14
C PRO A 69 12.24 -6.17 -14.81
N PHE A 70 12.81 -5.07 -14.32
CA PHE A 70 14.07 -4.52 -14.86
C PHE A 70 15.27 -5.42 -14.54
N ILE A 71 15.32 -5.96 -13.32
CA ILE A 71 16.37 -6.91 -12.93
C ILE A 71 16.30 -8.16 -13.81
N THR A 72 15.10 -8.70 -14.03
CA THR A 72 14.91 -9.90 -14.86
C THR A 72 15.22 -9.63 -16.33
N PHE A 73 14.84 -8.47 -16.85
CA PHE A 73 15.22 -8.02 -18.19
C PHE A 73 16.74 -8.02 -18.40
N VAL A 74 17.50 -7.44 -17.45
CA VAL A 74 18.96 -7.35 -17.56
C VAL A 74 19.64 -8.71 -17.39
N LEU A 75 19.24 -9.49 -16.38
CA LEU A 75 19.89 -10.75 -16.03
C LEU A 75 19.57 -11.90 -16.99
N PHE A 76 18.31 -12.02 -17.41
CA PHE A 76 17.84 -13.13 -18.22
C PHE A 76 17.67 -12.79 -19.70
N LYS A 77 17.96 -11.53 -20.10
CA LYS A 77 17.82 -11.06 -21.48
C LYS A 77 16.43 -11.34 -22.09
N ILE A 78 15.40 -11.27 -21.28
CA ILE A 78 14.01 -11.34 -21.72
C ILE A 78 13.54 -9.95 -22.17
N PRO A 79 12.48 -9.80 -22.98
CA PRO A 79 11.86 -8.50 -23.25
C PRO A 79 11.45 -7.81 -21.96
N LEU A 80 11.45 -6.46 -21.93
CA LEU A 80 11.13 -5.69 -20.74
C LEU A 80 9.68 -5.95 -20.29
N PRO A 81 9.46 -6.57 -19.10
CA PRO A 81 8.09 -6.97 -18.71
C PRO A 81 7.19 -5.82 -18.28
N LEU A 82 7.77 -4.68 -17.90
CA LEU A 82 7.02 -3.51 -17.43
C LEU A 82 7.71 -2.25 -17.93
N THR A 83 6.97 -1.38 -18.63
CA THR A 83 7.53 -0.14 -19.19
C THR A 83 7.47 1.00 -18.19
N VAL A 84 8.32 2.03 -18.39
CA VAL A 84 8.32 3.23 -17.52
C VAL A 84 6.95 3.92 -17.49
N MET A 85 6.25 3.99 -18.64
CA MET A 85 4.91 4.57 -18.68
C MET A 85 3.89 3.78 -17.86
N GLN A 86 4.04 2.46 -17.80
CA GLN A 86 3.19 1.59 -16.98
C GLN A 86 3.50 1.75 -15.49
N ILE A 87 4.77 1.93 -15.10
CA ILE A 87 5.15 2.26 -13.72
C ILE A 87 4.51 3.59 -13.29
N LEU A 88 4.62 4.63 -14.11
CA LEU A 88 3.96 5.90 -13.81
C LEU A 88 2.44 5.78 -13.68
N ALA A 89 1.82 4.87 -14.43
CA ALA A 89 0.40 4.60 -14.30
C ALA A 89 0.05 3.91 -12.96
N VAL A 90 0.94 3.07 -12.43
CA VAL A 90 0.81 2.48 -11.09
C VAL A 90 0.97 3.56 -10.04
N ASP A 91 2.13 4.19 -9.98
CA ASP A 91 2.50 5.15 -8.92
C ASP A 91 1.52 6.33 -8.79
N LEU A 92 1.17 6.95 -9.92
CA LEU A 92 0.33 8.16 -9.94
C LEU A 92 -1.17 7.84 -10.10
N GLY A 93 -1.49 6.68 -10.66
CA GLY A 93 -2.86 6.31 -10.99
C GLY A 93 -3.50 5.38 -9.95
N THR A 94 -2.94 4.20 -9.76
CA THR A 94 -3.60 3.14 -8.99
C THR A 94 -3.22 3.16 -7.50
N ASP A 95 -1.95 3.39 -7.16
CA ASP A 95 -1.46 3.30 -5.77
C ASP A 95 -1.94 4.40 -4.83
N MET A 96 -2.09 5.61 -5.34
CA MET A 96 -2.34 6.80 -4.51
C MET A 96 -3.63 6.72 -3.70
N ALA A 97 -4.73 6.30 -4.32
CA ALA A 97 -6.03 6.34 -3.67
C ALA A 97 -6.18 5.28 -2.55
N PRO A 98 -5.79 4.00 -2.74
CA PRO A 98 -5.75 3.01 -1.66
C PRO A 98 -4.78 3.39 -0.53
N ALA A 99 -3.59 3.93 -0.88
CA ALA A 99 -2.60 4.38 0.08
C ALA A 99 -3.14 5.51 0.99
N LEU A 100 -3.80 6.52 0.42
CA LEU A 100 -4.46 7.57 1.19
C LEU A 100 -5.57 7.01 2.08
N GLY A 101 -6.30 6.00 1.62
CA GLY A 101 -7.29 5.28 2.42
C GLY A 101 -6.69 4.64 3.68
N LEU A 102 -5.47 4.09 3.59
CA LEU A 102 -4.74 3.57 4.76
C LEU A 102 -4.34 4.67 5.73
N GLY A 103 -4.06 5.88 5.25
CA GLY A 103 -3.76 7.05 6.07
C GLY A 103 -4.92 7.48 6.97
N ALA A 104 -6.14 7.13 6.63
CA ALA A 104 -7.37 7.47 7.35
C ALA A 104 -8.01 6.27 8.10
N GLU A 105 -7.23 5.24 8.39
CA GLU A 105 -7.70 4.09 9.18
C GLU A 105 -8.00 4.52 10.62
N PRO A 106 -9.13 4.09 11.22
CA PRO A 106 -9.44 4.40 12.60
C PRO A 106 -8.40 3.80 13.58
N PRO A 107 -8.29 4.35 14.82
CA PRO A 107 -7.41 3.80 15.84
C PRO A 107 -7.61 2.29 16.04
N GLU A 108 -6.51 1.54 16.17
CA GLU A 108 -6.57 0.12 16.50
C GLU A 108 -7.03 -0.07 17.97
N HIS A 109 -7.76 -1.14 18.24
CA HIS A 109 -8.16 -1.47 19.62
C HIS A 109 -6.95 -1.54 20.56
N GLY A 110 -7.08 -0.95 21.74
CA GLY A 110 -6.02 -0.94 22.75
C GLY A 110 -4.81 -0.08 22.38
N VAL A 111 -4.93 0.87 21.46
CA VAL A 111 -3.82 1.77 21.12
C VAL A 111 -3.36 2.59 22.33
N MET A 112 -4.28 2.89 23.27
CA MET A 112 -3.99 3.62 24.50
C MET A 112 -3.40 2.73 25.61
N ASP A 113 -3.58 1.41 25.54
CA ASP A 113 -3.01 0.45 26.51
C ASP A 113 -1.50 0.23 26.29
N LYS A 114 -1.00 0.61 25.13
CA LYS A 114 0.42 0.52 24.79
C LYS A 114 1.22 1.64 25.49
N PRO A 115 2.44 1.35 25.98
CA PRO A 115 3.30 2.38 26.56
C PRO A 115 3.64 3.46 25.53
N PRO A 116 4.03 4.67 26.00
CA PRO A 116 4.50 5.72 25.12
C PRO A 116 5.68 5.24 24.25
N ARG A 117 5.69 5.68 22.99
CA ARG A 117 6.77 5.35 22.07
C ARG A 117 8.08 6.01 22.52
N PRO A 118 9.22 5.27 22.53
CA PRO A 118 10.53 5.87 22.78
C PRO A 118 10.86 6.96 21.74
N LYS A 119 11.43 8.09 22.18
CA LYS A 119 11.76 9.26 21.31
C LYS A 119 12.72 8.89 20.17
N ASN A 120 13.59 7.89 20.36
CA ASN A 120 14.56 7.41 19.38
C ASN A 120 14.02 6.37 18.40
N LYS A 121 12.76 5.93 18.55
CA LYS A 121 12.17 4.93 17.65
C LYS A 121 11.86 5.56 16.29
N ARG A 122 12.52 5.06 15.26
CA ARG A 122 12.31 5.51 13.87
C ARG A 122 10.93 5.08 13.36
N LEU A 123 10.37 5.89 12.47
CA LEU A 123 9.13 5.57 11.76
C LEU A 123 9.32 4.35 10.86
N LEU A 124 10.36 4.40 10.04
CA LEU A 124 10.80 3.31 9.19
C LEU A 124 11.78 2.43 9.97
N ASP A 125 11.26 1.38 10.56
CA ASP A 125 12.04 0.40 11.30
C ASP A 125 12.34 -0.84 10.45
N VAL A 126 13.36 -1.62 10.84
CA VAL A 126 13.79 -2.82 10.12
C VAL A 126 12.64 -3.82 9.92
N PRO A 127 11.78 -4.10 10.92
CA PRO A 127 10.64 -5.00 10.73
C PRO A 127 9.67 -4.53 9.62
N LEU A 128 9.41 -3.22 9.50
CA LEU A 128 8.58 -2.65 8.44
C LEU A 128 9.23 -2.89 7.07
N LEU A 129 10.53 -2.56 6.94
CA LEU A 129 11.25 -2.73 5.68
C LEU A 129 11.33 -4.20 5.26
N LEU A 130 11.60 -5.11 6.20
CA LEU A 130 11.59 -6.55 5.90
C LEU A 130 10.21 -7.05 5.47
N ARG A 131 9.15 -6.56 6.14
CA ARG A 131 7.77 -6.90 5.75
C ARG A 131 7.45 -6.43 4.34
N ALA A 132 7.80 -5.19 4.01
CA ALA A 132 7.52 -4.62 2.71
C ALA A 132 8.39 -5.24 1.60
N TYR A 133 9.71 -5.17 1.75
CA TYR A 133 10.66 -5.54 0.69
C TYR A 133 10.97 -7.04 0.57
N CYS A 134 10.88 -7.80 1.68
CA CYS A 134 11.26 -9.21 1.67
C CYS A 134 10.05 -10.16 1.78
N PHE A 135 8.85 -9.65 2.04
CA PHE A 135 7.68 -10.49 2.18
C PHE A 135 6.55 -10.08 1.23
N LEU A 136 5.95 -8.90 1.38
CA LEU A 136 4.81 -8.46 0.56
C LEU A 136 5.24 -8.20 -0.91
N GLY A 137 6.26 -7.39 -1.11
CA GLY A 137 6.73 -7.00 -2.43
C GLY A 137 7.13 -8.18 -3.33
N PRO A 138 7.90 -9.18 -2.85
CA PRO A 138 8.19 -10.37 -3.65
C PRO A 138 6.97 -11.15 -4.09
N ILE A 139 5.89 -11.20 -3.30
CA ILE A 139 4.64 -11.86 -3.70
C ILE A 139 3.99 -11.11 -4.87
N GLU A 140 3.97 -9.77 -4.81
CA GLU A 140 3.48 -8.93 -5.90
C GLU A 140 4.37 -9.07 -7.16
N ALA A 141 5.69 -9.10 -6.99
CA ALA A 141 6.62 -9.31 -8.09
C ALA A 141 6.42 -10.67 -8.77
N VAL A 142 6.13 -11.72 -7.99
CA VAL A 142 5.79 -13.04 -8.55
C VAL A 142 4.52 -12.95 -9.39
N ALA A 143 3.48 -12.25 -8.94
CA ALA A 143 2.25 -12.08 -9.72
C ALA A 143 2.49 -11.30 -11.01
N CYS A 144 3.27 -10.21 -10.94
CA CYS A 144 3.69 -9.42 -12.09
C CYS A 144 4.39 -10.29 -13.13
N MET A 145 5.45 -11.00 -12.73
CA MET A 145 6.23 -11.86 -13.64
C MET A 145 5.46 -13.09 -14.12
N ALA A 146 4.62 -13.68 -13.25
CA ALA A 146 3.76 -14.79 -13.64
C ALA A 146 2.76 -14.36 -14.72
N GLY A 147 2.18 -13.17 -14.61
CA GLY A 147 1.32 -12.59 -15.65
C GLY A 147 2.04 -12.44 -16.99
N PHE A 148 3.27 -11.91 -16.96
CA PHE A 148 4.11 -11.78 -18.15
C PHE A 148 4.35 -13.13 -18.83
N PHE A 149 4.90 -14.10 -18.11
CA PHE A 149 5.21 -15.42 -18.67
C PHE A 149 3.96 -16.21 -19.05
N PHE A 150 2.83 -16.01 -18.36
CA PHE A 150 1.58 -16.68 -18.69
C PHE A 150 1.16 -16.44 -20.14
N VAL A 151 1.29 -15.23 -20.65
CA VAL A 151 0.97 -14.90 -22.04
C VAL A 151 1.90 -15.62 -23.00
N TYR A 152 3.20 -15.61 -22.75
CA TYR A 152 4.16 -16.28 -23.62
C TYR A 152 3.95 -17.81 -23.64
N PHE A 153 3.69 -18.42 -22.49
CA PHE A 153 3.37 -19.87 -22.43
C PHE A 153 2.08 -20.21 -23.17
N GLN A 154 1.04 -19.37 -23.10
CA GLN A 154 -0.19 -19.57 -23.85
C GLN A 154 0.03 -19.52 -25.37
N HIS A 155 1.04 -18.77 -25.84
CA HIS A 155 1.41 -18.67 -27.24
C HIS A 155 2.53 -19.65 -27.65
N GLY A 156 2.74 -20.69 -26.86
CA GLY A 156 3.66 -21.79 -27.20
C GLY A 156 5.13 -21.51 -26.99
N TRP A 157 5.48 -20.42 -26.26
CA TRP A 157 6.87 -20.19 -25.90
C TRP A 157 7.34 -21.22 -24.86
N VAL A 158 8.56 -21.73 -25.06
CA VAL A 158 9.25 -22.60 -24.09
C VAL A 158 10.63 -22.03 -23.76
N PRO A 159 11.17 -22.31 -22.55
CA PRO A 159 12.52 -21.86 -22.19
C PRO A 159 13.57 -22.24 -23.25
N GLY A 160 14.35 -21.26 -23.68
CA GLY A 160 15.35 -21.41 -24.75
C GLY A 160 14.91 -20.84 -26.09
N MET A 161 13.63 -20.54 -26.31
CA MET A 161 13.18 -19.82 -27.50
C MET A 161 13.34 -18.30 -27.30
N VAL A 162 13.54 -17.59 -28.43
CA VAL A 162 13.53 -16.13 -28.44
C VAL A 162 12.12 -15.63 -28.15
N MET A 163 12.01 -14.71 -27.21
CA MET A 163 10.73 -14.05 -26.87
C MET A 163 10.52 -12.86 -27.81
N PRO A 164 9.35 -12.71 -28.47
CA PRO A 164 9.02 -11.50 -29.19
C PRO A 164 9.04 -10.28 -28.25
N ASP A 165 9.71 -9.21 -28.65
CA ASP A 165 9.84 -7.94 -27.92
C ASP A 165 8.91 -6.84 -28.45
N SER A 166 8.02 -7.20 -29.36
CA SER A 166 7.09 -6.30 -30.04
C SER A 166 5.84 -7.05 -30.49
N GLY A 167 4.83 -6.30 -30.94
CA GLY A 167 3.55 -6.84 -31.39
C GLY A 167 2.57 -7.19 -30.27
N VAL A 168 1.45 -7.81 -30.64
CA VAL A 168 0.32 -8.02 -29.72
C VAL A 168 0.68 -8.91 -28.53
N ILE A 169 1.46 -9.96 -28.74
CA ILE A 169 1.87 -10.88 -27.67
C ILE A 169 2.66 -10.12 -26.58
N TYR A 170 3.63 -9.30 -27.00
CA TYR A 170 4.43 -8.49 -26.08
C TYR A 170 3.56 -7.47 -25.33
N LEU A 171 2.71 -6.72 -26.06
CA LEU A 171 1.80 -5.75 -25.43
C LEU A 171 0.83 -6.40 -24.44
N THR A 172 0.29 -7.58 -24.76
CA THR A 172 -0.55 -8.34 -23.85
C THR A 172 0.25 -8.81 -22.61
N ALA A 173 1.50 -9.27 -22.80
CA ALA A 173 2.35 -9.71 -21.70
C ALA A 173 2.70 -8.57 -20.74
N THR A 174 3.06 -7.38 -21.26
CA THR A 174 3.31 -6.20 -20.41
C THR A 174 2.04 -5.68 -19.73
N THR A 175 0.88 -5.78 -20.40
CA THR A 175 -0.42 -5.49 -19.78
C THR A 175 -0.71 -6.44 -18.62
N MET A 176 -0.40 -7.73 -18.78
CA MET A 176 -0.56 -8.71 -17.70
C MET A 176 0.39 -8.45 -16.53
N SER A 177 1.60 -7.93 -16.79
CA SER A 177 2.50 -7.48 -15.72
C SER A 177 1.88 -6.34 -14.91
N LEU A 178 1.43 -5.29 -15.59
CA LEU A 178 0.76 -4.15 -14.98
C LEU A 178 -0.50 -4.58 -14.20
N ALA A 179 -1.38 -5.35 -14.84
CA ALA A 179 -2.61 -5.83 -14.22
C ALA A 179 -2.34 -6.79 -13.03
N GLY A 180 -1.23 -7.53 -13.06
CA GLY A 180 -0.78 -8.40 -11.97
C GLY A 180 -0.39 -7.62 -10.72
N ILE A 181 0.31 -6.49 -10.89
CA ILE A 181 0.62 -5.56 -9.80
C ILE A 181 -0.70 -5.06 -9.19
N VAL A 182 -1.56 -4.48 -10.00
CA VAL A 182 -2.83 -3.90 -9.54
C VAL A 182 -3.73 -4.95 -8.85
N ALA A 183 -3.84 -6.15 -9.40
CA ALA A 183 -4.62 -7.21 -8.76
C ALA A 183 -4.09 -7.60 -7.38
N THR A 184 -2.77 -7.65 -7.19
CA THR A 184 -2.16 -7.96 -5.89
C THR A 184 -2.20 -6.80 -4.92
N GLN A 185 -2.16 -5.55 -5.39
CA GLN A 185 -2.32 -4.35 -4.57
C GLN A 185 -3.64 -4.33 -3.81
N ILE A 186 -4.73 -4.85 -4.39
CA ILE A 186 -6.00 -5.02 -3.68
C ILE A 186 -5.83 -5.94 -2.46
N GLY A 187 -5.09 -7.03 -2.59
CA GLY A 187 -4.76 -7.91 -1.46
C GLY A 187 -3.84 -7.22 -0.45
N ASN A 188 -2.85 -6.48 -0.94
CA ASN A 188 -1.86 -5.79 -0.14
C ASN A 188 -2.47 -4.64 0.68
N VAL A 189 -3.41 -3.86 0.13
CA VAL A 189 -4.06 -2.80 0.89
C VAL A 189 -4.82 -3.37 2.08
N PHE A 190 -5.54 -4.49 1.92
CA PHE A 190 -6.18 -5.18 3.06
C PHE A 190 -5.15 -5.76 4.03
N ALA A 191 -4.06 -6.34 3.53
CA ALA A 191 -2.96 -6.85 4.33
C ALA A 191 -2.33 -5.76 5.21
N CYS A 192 -2.15 -4.55 4.67
CA CYS A 192 -1.52 -3.42 5.34
C CYS A 192 -2.43 -2.68 6.33
N ARG A 193 -3.76 -2.89 6.34
CA ARG A 193 -4.70 -2.24 7.27
C ARG A 193 -4.38 -2.47 8.75
N THR A 194 -3.72 -3.56 9.05
CA THR A 194 -3.33 -3.90 10.43
C THR A 194 -1.90 -4.43 10.48
N GLU A 195 -1.20 -4.16 11.57
CA GLU A 195 0.17 -4.67 11.76
C GLU A 195 0.19 -6.07 12.38
N ARG A 196 -0.66 -6.32 13.37
CA ARG A 196 -0.72 -7.58 14.16
C ARG A 196 -2.10 -8.20 14.19
N GLU A 197 -3.15 -7.39 14.23
CA GLU A 197 -4.53 -7.90 14.28
C GLU A 197 -4.95 -8.51 12.95
N SER A 198 -5.88 -9.47 13.01
CA SER A 198 -6.47 -10.03 11.80
C SER A 198 -7.50 -9.07 11.21
N VAL A 199 -7.44 -8.88 9.90
CA VAL A 199 -8.42 -8.06 9.17
C VAL A 199 -9.83 -8.64 9.29
N PHE A 200 -9.97 -9.95 9.46
CA PHE A 200 -11.27 -10.60 9.73
C PHE A 200 -11.92 -10.10 11.03
N LYS A 201 -11.15 -9.73 12.05
CA LYS A 201 -11.66 -9.14 13.30
C LYS A 201 -12.01 -7.67 13.15
N VAL A 202 -11.17 -6.93 12.46
CA VAL A 202 -11.37 -5.49 12.20
C VAL A 202 -12.53 -5.25 11.24
N GLY A 203 -12.75 -6.14 10.29
CA GLY A 203 -13.80 -6.07 9.27
C GLY A 203 -13.35 -5.36 7.99
N PHE A 204 -13.64 -5.98 6.83
CA PHE A 204 -13.20 -5.49 5.52
C PHE A 204 -13.81 -4.14 5.14
N PHE A 205 -15.05 -3.88 5.52
CA PHE A 205 -15.86 -2.76 5.03
C PHE A 205 -15.87 -1.53 5.96
N LYS A 206 -15.13 -1.55 7.07
CA LYS A 206 -15.11 -0.43 8.02
C LYS A 206 -14.50 0.84 7.45
N ASN A 207 -13.41 0.74 6.69
CA ASN A 207 -12.77 1.88 6.06
C ASN A 207 -13.31 2.10 4.65
N LYS A 208 -14.24 3.04 4.50
CA LYS A 208 -14.86 3.38 3.22
C LYS A 208 -13.87 4.02 2.23
N LEU A 209 -12.83 4.69 2.72
CA LEU A 209 -11.82 5.32 1.86
C LEU A 209 -10.92 4.28 1.20
N VAL A 210 -10.57 3.21 1.90
CA VAL A 210 -9.86 2.06 1.29
C VAL A 210 -10.72 1.43 0.20
N LEU A 211 -12.01 1.22 0.44
CA LEU A 211 -12.92 0.68 -0.58
C LEU A 211 -13.06 1.60 -1.80
N LEU A 212 -13.18 2.91 -1.57
CA LEU A 212 -13.20 3.89 -2.64
C LEU A 212 -11.88 3.87 -3.43
N GLY A 213 -10.75 3.72 -2.74
CA GLY A 213 -9.44 3.56 -3.34
C GLY A 213 -9.39 2.34 -4.27
N ILE A 214 -9.82 1.17 -3.81
CA ILE A 214 -9.88 -0.06 -4.61
C ILE A 214 -10.80 0.11 -5.83
N VAL A 215 -11.97 0.72 -5.66
CA VAL A 215 -12.88 0.99 -6.79
C VAL A 215 -12.25 1.92 -7.81
N SER A 216 -11.60 3.01 -7.35
CA SER A 216 -10.89 3.93 -8.24
C SER A 216 -9.76 3.25 -9.00
N GLU A 217 -8.97 2.42 -8.34
CA GLU A 217 -7.91 1.61 -8.90
C GLU A 217 -8.43 0.69 -10.02
N LEU A 218 -9.53 -0.04 -9.75
CA LEU A 218 -10.17 -0.90 -10.75
C LEU A 218 -10.73 -0.13 -11.94
N ILE A 219 -11.30 1.05 -11.72
CA ILE A 219 -11.77 1.93 -12.79
C ILE A 219 -10.60 2.42 -13.64
N ILE A 220 -9.52 2.88 -13.01
CA ILE A 220 -8.34 3.39 -13.69
C ILE A 220 -7.71 2.30 -14.55
N ILE A 221 -7.41 1.14 -13.98
CA ILE A 221 -6.78 0.04 -14.74
C ILE A 221 -7.67 -0.45 -15.88
N SER A 222 -8.98 -0.58 -15.65
CA SER A 222 -9.92 -0.96 -16.70
C SER A 222 -9.95 0.08 -17.81
N THR A 223 -9.95 1.37 -17.48
CA THR A 223 -9.91 2.46 -18.46
C THR A 223 -8.63 2.43 -19.28
N LEU A 224 -7.48 2.21 -18.64
CA LEU A 224 -6.17 2.08 -19.31
C LEU A 224 -6.15 0.91 -20.29
N ILE A 225 -6.64 -0.25 -19.87
CA ILE A 225 -6.56 -1.51 -20.65
C ILE A 225 -7.56 -1.52 -21.82
N TYR A 226 -8.75 -0.94 -21.65
CA TYR A 226 -9.82 -1.09 -22.65
C TYR A 226 -10.08 0.16 -23.51
N THR A 227 -9.41 1.30 -23.24
CA THR A 227 -9.56 2.50 -24.08
C THR A 227 -8.48 2.54 -25.16
N PRO A 228 -8.81 2.47 -26.48
CA PRO A 228 -7.82 2.38 -27.56
C PRO A 228 -6.81 3.52 -27.60
N PHE A 229 -7.20 4.72 -27.21
CA PHE A 229 -6.32 5.88 -27.14
C PHE A 229 -5.24 5.69 -26.04
N LEU A 230 -5.63 5.22 -24.85
CA LEU A 230 -4.73 4.97 -23.73
C LEU A 230 -3.83 3.76 -23.98
N GLN A 231 -4.34 2.72 -24.62
CA GLN A 231 -3.53 1.57 -25.04
C GLN A 231 -2.31 1.99 -25.85
N ARG A 232 -2.49 2.94 -26.79
CA ARG A 232 -1.39 3.45 -27.61
C ARG A 232 -0.35 4.24 -26.81
N ILE A 233 -0.80 5.03 -25.83
CA ILE A 233 0.09 5.84 -24.98
C ILE A 233 0.89 4.98 -24.03
N PHE A 234 0.24 4.01 -23.37
CA PHE A 234 0.83 3.18 -22.32
C PHE A 234 1.41 1.85 -22.85
N GLY A 235 1.29 1.56 -24.15
CA GLY A 235 1.75 0.31 -24.73
C GLY A 235 1.01 -0.90 -24.19
N LEU A 236 -0.33 -0.86 -24.17
CA LEU A 236 -1.21 -1.87 -23.61
C LEU A 236 -2.01 -2.59 -24.69
N ALA A 237 -2.47 -3.79 -24.36
CA ALA A 237 -3.43 -4.55 -25.15
C ALA A 237 -4.58 -5.05 -24.25
N PRO A 238 -5.81 -5.21 -24.79
CA PRO A 238 -6.92 -5.73 -23.99
C PRO A 238 -6.66 -7.17 -23.55
N ILE A 239 -7.03 -7.48 -22.32
CA ILE A 239 -6.96 -8.82 -21.73
C ILE A 239 -8.37 -9.36 -21.45
N GLY A 240 -8.54 -10.68 -21.48
CA GLY A 240 -9.82 -11.34 -21.30
C GLY A 240 -10.10 -11.77 -19.87
N LEU A 241 -11.27 -12.37 -19.66
CA LEU A 241 -11.67 -12.87 -18.34
C LEU A 241 -10.77 -13.99 -17.81
N LYS A 242 -10.17 -14.78 -18.70
CA LYS A 242 -9.23 -15.85 -18.32
C LYS A 242 -7.97 -15.27 -17.70
N GLU A 243 -7.43 -14.23 -18.31
CA GLU A 243 -6.26 -13.49 -17.85
C GLU A 243 -6.53 -12.82 -16.49
N TRP A 244 -7.65 -12.13 -16.35
CA TRP A 244 -8.09 -11.55 -15.08
C TRP A 244 -8.28 -12.63 -14.00
N GLY A 245 -8.92 -13.75 -14.33
CA GLY A 245 -9.10 -14.87 -13.40
C GLY A 245 -7.77 -15.42 -12.87
N PHE A 246 -6.76 -15.53 -13.76
CA PHE A 246 -5.41 -15.92 -13.36
C PHE A 246 -4.77 -14.93 -12.40
N LEU A 247 -4.86 -13.63 -12.68
CA LEU A 247 -4.25 -12.58 -11.84
C LEU A 247 -4.96 -12.44 -10.50
N PHE A 248 -6.28 -12.45 -10.47
CA PHE A 248 -7.03 -12.35 -9.22
C PHE A 248 -6.85 -13.54 -8.28
N ALA A 249 -6.28 -14.66 -8.73
CA ALA A 249 -5.90 -15.76 -7.84
C ALA A 249 -4.77 -15.36 -6.88
N PHE A 250 -3.91 -14.41 -7.26
CA PHE A 250 -2.81 -13.92 -6.41
C PHE A 250 -3.30 -12.96 -5.29
N THR A 251 -4.42 -12.27 -5.49
CA THR A 251 -5.01 -11.36 -4.49
C THR A 251 -5.29 -12.05 -3.16
N PRO A 252 -6.12 -13.13 -3.09
CA PRO A 252 -6.33 -13.85 -1.86
C PRO A 252 -5.09 -14.59 -1.38
N ALA A 253 -4.19 -15.03 -2.27
CA ALA A 253 -2.95 -15.69 -1.87
C ALA A 253 -2.07 -14.75 -1.05
N LEU A 254 -1.81 -13.52 -1.52
CA LEU A 254 -1.06 -12.50 -0.78
C LEU A 254 -1.73 -12.20 0.56
N PHE A 255 -3.02 -11.95 0.56
CA PHE A 255 -3.80 -11.63 1.76
C PHE A 255 -3.72 -12.75 2.81
N LEU A 256 -3.91 -14.02 2.40
CA LEU A 256 -3.87 -15.16 3.31
C LEU A 256 -2.46 -15.45 3.84
N MET A 257 -1.41 -15.26 3.03
CA MET A 257 -0.02 -15.36 3.48
C MET A 257 0.28 -14.32 4.56
N GLU A 258 -0.18 -13.09 4.39
CA GLU A 258 -0.02 -12.05 5.41
C GLU A 258 -0.82 -12.34 6.69
N GLU A 259 -2.04 -12.83 6.58
CA GLU A 259 -2.82 -13.26 7.75
C GLU A 259 -2.12 -14.43 8.50
N GLY A 260 -1.50 -15.34 7.75
CA GLY A 260 -0.63 -16.38 8.31
C GLY A 260 0.57 -15.81 9.08
N ARG A 261 1.28 -14.82 8.49
CA ARG A 261 2.36 -14.11 9.18
C ARG A 261 1.86 -13.44 10.48
N LYS A 262 0.73 -12.73 10.42
CA LYS A 262 0.12 -12.09 11.60
C LYS A 262 -0.25 -13.11 12.68
N TRP A 263 -0.76 -14.28 12.29
CA TRP A 263 -1.08 -15.36 13.21
C TRP A 263 0.18 -15.88 13.93
N ILE A 264 1.29 -16.10 13.21
CA ILE A 264 2.58 -16.51 13.75
C ILE A 264 3.09 -15.45 14.73
N VAL A 265 3.11 -14.18 14.34
CA VAL A 265 3.59 -13.06 15.17
C VAL A 265 2.79 -12.96 16.48
N ARG A 266 1.47 -13.12 16.43
CA ARG A 266 0.63 -13.10 17.64
C ARG A 266 0.94 -14.27 18.60
N ARG A 267 1.30 -15.44 18.05
CA ARG A 267 1.53 -16.65 18.86
C ARG A 267 2.90 -16.68 19.52
N TRP A 268 3.90 -16.09 18.87
CA TRP A 268 5.30 -16.22 19.28
C TRP A 268 5.90 -14.94 19.88
N TRP A 269 5.23 -13.79 19.75
CA TRP A 269 5.74 -12.49 20.16
C TRP A 269 4.69 -11.69 20.97
N SER A 270 3.80 -12.38 21.65
CA SER A 270 2.85 -11.81 22.63
C SER A 270 3.47 -11.68 24.00
#